data_4c21fe507346eb01a1613a004b8a20f1
#
_entry.id   4c21fe507346eb01a1613a004b8a20f1
#
_cell.length_a   1.000
_cell.length_b   1.000
_cell.length_c   1.000
_cell.angle_alpha   90.00
_cell.angle_beta   90.00
_cell.angle_gamma   90.00
#
_symmetry.space_group_name_H-M   'P 1'
#
loop_
_entity.id
_entity.type
_entity.pdbx_description
1 polymer ?
#
loop_
_entity_poly.entity_id
_entity_poly.type
_entity_poly.pdbx_seq_one_letter_code
_entity_poly.pdbx_strand_id
1 'polypeptide(L)'
;MKRRLLPILMTLVLVCALPIWAAFVTSGDVTNPLVCTAGATSSEESAVDKLKLAISNGGTVQLTEDIEISETLVVTRDVTLDLNGHVLKMTGDGSVLKVSDRATLTITDSRSDTSHEDKTLPAGGVITGGKGPYVPGIYYVGGGVFLENDTTLKLEGGTLTGNSSRGSVFIDGAIFEMSGGTITGETVGVRNNVGTFKMTGGRITGCYEQGVYMSTGWMKMSEAAYIGGNNTRNTKEDIFIEETLQTSARLSVTGGTIEGNVRIKFWWNSGMTEDKLGKVDTVVQGANVLDGHIKVEIGTSGTCVDYNSVNFIDEVAKTRTLKLVLQPYAVEKPETPATVNGREFMYWTKEGASEAWDFSTEIKGPLTLYAVRTPASSGGYYYYPTTDTKADDAKGSPKTADPGVALYGVLSLLSLTGMVALNGKKR
;
A
#
# COMPACT_ATOMS: atom_id res chain seq x y z
N MET A 1 -46.32 2.95 48.42
CA MET A 1 -47.70 2.37 48.23
C MET A 1 -47.76 1.67 46.89
N LYS A 2 -48.23 0.44 46.96
CA LYS A 2 -48.70 -0.46 45.88
C LYS A 2 -47.75 -0.93 44.79
N ARG A 3 -47.21 -2.11 45.07
CA ARG A 3 -46.76 -3.18 44.14
C ARG A 3 -47.88 -3.53 43.14
N ARG A 4 -47.49 -3.89 41.90
CA ARG A 4 -48.18 -4.94 41.12
C ARG A 4 -47.18 -5.80 40.38
N LEU A 5 -47.26 -7.10 40.68
CA LEU A 5 -46.57 -8.24 40.07
C LEU A 5 -47.21 -8.61 38.71
N LEU A 6 -46.37 -9.07 37.80
CA LEU A 6 -46.40 -10.20 36.87
C LEU A 6 -47.69 -10.72 36.25
N PRO A 7 -47.67 -11.40 35.09
CA PRO A 7 -47.18 -12.78 35.08
C PRO A 7 -46.26 -13.19 33.90
N ILE A 8 -45.48 -14.19 34.24
CA ILE A 8 -44.67 -15.06 33.41
C ILE A 8 -45.55 -15.85 32.42
N LEU A 9 -45.24 -15.85 31.14
CA LEU A 9 -45.77 -16.80 30.17
C LEU A 9 -44.67 -17.77 29.75
N MET A 10 -44.83 -18.99 30.22
CA MET A 10 -44.05 -20.16 29.93
C MET A 10 -44.43 -20.66 28.52
N THR A 11 -43.55 -20.67 27.57
CA THR A 11 -43.79 -21.30 26.25
C THR A 11 -42.97 -22.59 26.14
N LEU A 12 -43.71 -23.61 25.93
CA LEU A 12 -43.42 -25.04 25.81
C LEU A 12 -42.44 -25.31 24.66
N VAL A 13 -41.29 -25.92 24.99
CA VAL A 13 -40.36 -26.46 23.99
C VAL A 13 -40.86 -27.85 23.58
N LEU A 14 -41.31 -27.98 22.35
CA LEU A 14 -41.65 -29.28 21.75
C LEU A 14 -40.37 -29.93 21.18
N VAL A 15 -39.85 -30.93 21.90
CA VAL A 15 -38.76 -31.77 21.42
C VAL A 15 -39.36 -32.85 20.53
N CYS A 16 -39.15 -32.75 19.22
CA CYS A 16 -39.42 -33.86 18.29
C CYS A 16 -38.24 -34.85 18.34
N ALA A 17 -38.44 -35.93 19.01
CA ALA A 17 -37.57 -37.11 18.97
C ALA A 17 -37.80 -37.87 17.65
N LEU A 18 -36.75 -37.98 16.82
CA LEU A 18 -36.75 -38.91 15.69
C LEU A 18 -36.32 -40.31 16.18
N PRO A 19 -36.98 -41.39 15.73
CA PRO A 19 -36.57 -42.74 16.11
C PRO A 19 -35.35 -43.19 15.30
N ILE A 20 -34.33 -43.63 16.04
CA ILE A 20 -33.19 -44.35 15.48
C ILE A 20 -33.66 -45.78 15.19
N TRP A 21 -33.72 -46.18 13.94
CA TRP A 21 -33.89 -47.58 13.54
C TRP A 21 -32.51 -48.18 13.33
N ALA A 22 -32.10 -49.00 14.28
CA ALA A 22 -31.00 -49.93 14.13
C ALA A 22 -31.49 -51.13 13.33
N ALA A 23 -31.05 -51.29 12.10
CA ALA A 23 -31.29 -52.51 11.33
C ALA A 23 -30.18 -53.53 11.64
N PHE A 24 -30.55 -54.60 12.31
CA PHE A 24 -29.75 -55.84 12.43
C PHE A 24 -29.80 -56.56 11.06
N VAL A 25 -28.66 -56.79 10.45
CA VAL A 25 -28.55 -57.64 9.26
C VAL A 25 -28.16 -59.04 9.71
N THR A 26 -29.09 -59.99 9.65
CA THR A 26 -28.82 -61.40 9.68
C THR A 26 -28.61 -61.96 8.27
N SER A 27 -27.52 -62.70 8.09
CA SER A 27 -27.14 -63.37 6.87
C SER A 27 -28.18 -64.42 6.42
N GLY A 28 -28.48 -64.46 5.14
CA GLY A 28 -29.27 -65.54 4.54
C GLY A 28 -29.59 -65.24 3.07
N ASP A 29 -29.07 -66.10 2.19
CA ASP A 29 -29.25 -66.23 0.75
C ASP A 29 -30.59 -65.75 0.19
N VAL A 30 -30.56 -65.14 -1.02
CA VAL A 30 -31.27 -65.63 -2.22
C VAL A 30 -31.43 -64.49 -3.24
N THR A 31 -30.87 -64.74 -4.36
CA THR A 31 -31.18 -64.24 -5.73
C THR A 31 -32.55 -63.59 -5.93
N ASN A 32 -32.57 -62.24 -6.16
CA ASN A 32 -33.56 -61.60 -7.00
C ASN A 32 -33.02 -60.23 -7.48
N PRO A 33 -33.01 -59.93 -8.77
CA PRO A 33 -32.57 -58.62 -9.21
C PRO A 33 -33.69 -57.61 -8.95
N LEU A 34 -33.61 -56.91 -7.83
CA LEU A 34 -34.41 -55.71 -7.61
C LEU A 34 -33.89 -54.64 -8.58
N VAL A 35 -34.65 -54.35 -9.62
CA VAL A 35 -34.51 -53.17 -10.42
C VAL A 35 -34.84 -51.99 -9.52
N CYS A 36 -33.85 -51.42 -8.91
CA CYS A 36 -33.94 -50.06 -8.36
C CYS A 36 -33.99 -49.11 -9.53
N THR A 37 -35.17 -48.63 -9.87
CA THR A 37 -35.34 -47.39 -10.64
C THR A 37 -34.76 -46.28 -9.73
N ALA A 38 -33.50 -45.98 -9.92
CA ALA A 38 -32.86 -44.82 -9.33
C ALA A 38 -33.41 -43.57 -10.00
N GLY A 39 -34.49 -43.07 -9.48
CA GLY A 39 -34.97 -41.71 -9.69
C GLY A 39 -34.38 -40.79 -8.63
N ALA A 40 -33.08 -40.81 -8.43
CA ALA A 40 -32.36 -39.76 -7.75
C ALA A 40 -31.53 -39.06 -8.82
N THR A 41 -32.07 -38.02 -9.39
CA THR A 41 -31.26 -36.96 -9.98
C THR A 41 -30.40 -36.42 -8.83
N SER A 42 -29.17 -36.89 -8.75
CA SER A 42 -28.14 -36.14 -8.05
C SER A 42 -28.01 -34.83 -8.82
N SER A 43 -28.62 -33.77 -8.33
CA SER A 43 -28.27 -32.44 -8.81
C SER A 43 -26.76 -32.32 -8.58
N GLU A 44 -25.99 -32.30 -9.66
CA GLU A 44 -24.56 -31.99 -9.52
C GLU A 44 -24.48 -30.66 -8.80
N GLU A 45 -23.85 -30.68 -7.63
CA GLU A 45 -23.62 -29.50 -6.81
C GLU A 45 -22.91 -28.45 -7.68
N SER A 46 -23.49 -27.24 -7.80
CA SER A 46 -22.92 -26.21 -8.68
C SER A 46 -21.50 -25.84 -8.23
N ALA A 47 -20.67 -25.31 -9.15
CA ALA A 47 -19.35 -24.81 -8.82
C ALA A 47 -19.40 -23.76 -7.70
N VAL A 48 -20.44 -22.93 -7.68
CA VAL A 48 -20.69 -21.93 -6.64
C VAL A 48 -20.95 -22.59 -5.27
N ASP A 49 -21.76 -23.65 -5.22
CA ASP A 49 -22.07 -24.33 -3.96
C ASP A 49 -20.84 -25.06 -3.40
N LYS A 50 -20.05 -25.68 -4.29
CA LYS A 50 -18.76 -26.28 -3.93
C LYS A 50 -17.80 -25.24 -3.38
N LEU A 51 -17.71 -24.06 -4.02
CA LEU A 51 -16.88 -22.96 -3.55
C LEU A 51 -17.33 -22.43 -2.18
N LYS A 52 -18.63 -22.21 -1.99
CA LYS A 52 -19.21 -21.78 -0.70
C LYS A 52 -18.91 -22.79 0.40
N LEU A 53 -19.10 -24.08 0.13
CA LEU A 53 -18.81 -25.14 1.07
C LEU A 53 -17.31 -25.19 1.42
N ALA A 54 -16.43 -25.08 0.42
CA ALA A 54 -14.99 -25.10 0.63
C ALA A 54 -14.55 -23.88 1.48
N ILE A 55 -15.04 -22.68 1.20
CA ILE A 55 -14.77 -21.48 1.99
C ILE A 55 -15.28 -21.64 3.43
N SER A 56 -16.47 -22.18 3.62
CA SER A 56 -17.04 -22.39 4.96
C SER A 56 -16.26 -23.41 5.79
N ASN A 57 -15.62 -24.39 5.15
CA ASN A 57 -14.76 -25.38 5.80
C ASN A 57 -13.40 -24.81 6.20
N GLY A 58 -12.93 -23.77 5.49
CA GLY A 58 -11.59 -23.20 5.67
C GLY A 58 -10.49 -24.01 4.96
N GLY A 59 -9.25 -23.58 5.14
CA GLY A 59 -8.08 -24.23 4.54
C GLY A 59 -7.81 -23.74 3.10
N THR A 60 -7.21 -24.58 2.27
CA THR A 60 -6.83 -24.21 0.90
C THR A 60 -7.95 -24.55 -0.07
N VAL A 61 -8.36 -23.53 -0.84
CA VAL A 61 -9.40 -23.60 -1.87
C VAL A 61 -8.78 -23.14 -3.19
N GLN A 62 -8.83 -23.96 -4.22
CA GLN A 62 -8.33 -23.62 -5.54
C GLN A 62 -9.48 -23.58 -6.54
N LEU A 63 -9.56 -22.53 -7.34
CA LEU A 63 -10.51 -22.45 -8.45
C LEU A 63 -10.08 -23.42 -9.56
N THR A 64 -11.03 -24.10 -10.17
CA THR A 64 -10.82 -25.02 -11.29
C THR A 64 -11.48 -24.52 -12.58
N GLU A 65 -12.29 -23.49 -12.49
CA GLU A 65 -13.01 -22.84 -13.57
C GLU A 65 -13.38 -21.41 -13.18
N ASP A 66 -13.81 -20.61 -14.14
CA ASP A 66 -14.38 -19.29 -13.88
C ASP A 66 -15.70 -19.43 -13.14
N ILE A 67 -15.91 -18.67 -12.09
CA ILE A 67 -17.11 -18.76 -11.24
C ILE A 67 -17.81 -17.41 -11.17
N GLU A 68 -19.09 -17.40 -11.57
CA GLU A 68 -19.98 -16.27 -11.34
C GLU A 68 -20.82 -16.49 -10.08
N ILE A 69 -20.81 -15.50 -9.20
CA ILE A 69 -21.59 -15.50 -7.95
C ILE A 69 -22.60 -14.36 -7.98
N SER A 70 -23.75 -14.57 -7.34
CA SER A 70 -24.80 -13.54 -7.23
C SER A 70 -24.90 -12.93 -5.84
N GLU A 71 -24.17 -13.47 -4.87
CA GLU A 71 -24.13 -13.00 -3.48
C GLU A 71 -22.71 -13.07 -2.91
N THR A 72 -22.44 -12.23 -1.92
CA THR A 72 -21.13 -12.14 -1.25
C THR A 72 -20.70 -13.48 -0.64
N LEU A 73 -19.48 -13.91 -0.93
CA LEU A 73 -18.84 -15.02 -0.24
C LEU A 73 -18.29 -14.55 1.11
N VAL A 74 -18.80 -15.13 2.19
CA VAL A 74 -18.40 -14.76 3.56
C VAL A 74 -17.35 -15.74 4.08
N VAL A 75 -16.18 -15.20 4.41
CA VAL A 75 -15.05 -15.93 4.96
C VAL A 75 -15.06 -15.75 6.49
N THR A 76 -15.41 -16.81 7.22
CA THR A 76 -15.48 -16.83 8.69
C THR A 76 -14.41 -17.70 9.34
N ARG A 77 -13.54 -18.29 8.55
CA ARG A 77 -12.40 -19.14 8.95
C ARG A 77 -11.22 -18.82 8.06
N ASP A 78 -10.04 -19.22 8.46
CA ASP A 78 -8.84 -19.03 7.66
C ASP A 78 -8.92 -19.79 6.34
N VAL A 79 -8.81 -19.06 5.23
CA VAL A 79 -8.89 -19.58 3.87
C VAL A 79 -7.69 -19.07 3.07
N THR A 80 -7.05 -19.98 2.35
CA THR A 80 -6.16 -19.64 1.24
C THR A 80 -6.91 -19.91 -0.06
N LEU A 81 -7.30 -18.86 -0.78
CA LEU A 81 -7.97 -18.91 -2.07
C LEU A 81 -6.95 -18.75 -3.19
N ASP A 82 -6.66 -19.84 -3.88
CA ASP A 82 -5.85 -19.82 -5.10
C ASP A 82 -6.77 -19.62 -6.30
N LEU A 83 -6.63 -18.48 -6.97
CA LEU A 83 -7.40 -18.17 -8.16
C LEU A 83 -7.02 -19.06 -9.36
N ASN A 84 -5.78 -19.60 -9.37
CA ASN A 84 -5.30 -20.56 -10.37
C ASN A 84 -5.59 -20.12 -11.83
N GLY A 85 -5.45 -18.81 -12.09
CA GLY A 85 -5.71 -18.23 -13.40
C GLY A 85 -7.17 -18.07 -13.77
N HIS A 86 -8.13 -18.27 -12.87
CA HIS A 86 -9.57 -18.18 -13.11
C HIS A 86 -10.17 -16.87 -12.60
N VAL A 87 -11.39 -16.58 -13.11
CA VAL A 87 -12.16 -15.39 -12.76
C VAL A 87 -13.20 -15.73 -11.70
N LEU A 88 -13.17 -14.98 -10.59
CA LEU A 88 -14.26 -14.95 -9.62
C LEU A 88 -15.04 -13.64 -9.81
N LYS A 89 -16.24 -13.73 -10.36
CA LYS A 89 -17.04 -12.58 -10.79
C LYS A 89 -18.35 -12.48 -10.01
N MET A 90 -18.57 -11.32 -9.41
CA MET A 90 -19.88 -10.96 -8.84
C MET A 90 -20.80 -10.45 -9.96
N THR A 91 -21.99 -11.00 -10.03
CA THR A 91 -23.05 -10.55 -10.94
C THR A 91 -24.20 -9.85 -10.22
N GLY A 92 -24.30 -10.07 -8.91
CA GLY A 92 -25.27 -9.42 -8.03
C GLY A 92 -24.76 -8.14 -7.41
N ASP A 93 -25.45 -7.69 -6.37
CA ASP A 93 -25.03 -6.57 -5.53
C ASP A 93 -24.28 -7.10 -4.30
N GLY A 94 -23.23 -6.39 -3.88
CA GLY A 94 -22.41 -6.77 -2.73
C GLY A 94 -20.91 -6.78 -3.02
N SER A 95 -20.13 -6.97 -2.00
CA SER A 95 -18.70 -7.27 -2.15
C SER A 95 -18.53 -8.69 -2.70
N VAL A 96 -17.50 -8.95 -3.49
CA VAL A 96 -17.20 -10.31 -3.93
C VAL A 96 -16.90 -11.19 -2.72
N LEU A 97 -16.03 -10.70 -1.83
CA LEU A 97 -15.61 -11.37 -0.61
C LEU A 97 -15.81 -10.46 0.60
N LYS A 98 -16.25 -11.06 1.70
CA LYS A 98 -16.32 -10.40 3.01
C LYS A 98 -15.58 -11.28 4.02
N VAL A 99 -14.66 -10.70 4.77
CA VAL A 99 -13.93 -11.42 5.83
C VAL A 99 -14.45 -10.97 7.17
N SER A 100 -14.85 -11.92 8.02
CA SER A 100 -15.42 -11.69 9.35
C SER A 100 -14.91 -12.70 10.35
N ASP A 101 -15.34 -12.61 11.61
CA ASP A 101 -15.04 -13.55 12.68
C ASP A 101 -13.54 -13.77 12.97
N ARG A 102 -12.71 -12.72 12.78
CA ARG A 102 -11.25 -12.76 12.97
C ARG A 102 -10.53 -13.70 12.00
N ALA A 103 -11.17 -14.07 10.89
CA ALA A 103 -10.58 -14.93 9.90
C ALA A 103 -9.46 -14.24 9.12
N THR A 104 -8.56 -15.05 8.59
CA THR A 104 -7.54 -14.66 7.62
C THR A 104 -7.93 -15.19 6.24
N LEU A 105 -8.04 -14.27 5.25
CA LEU A 105 -8.13 -14.63 3.85
C LEU A 105 -6.78 -14.37 3.18
N THR A 106 -6.19 -15.41 2.60
CA THR A 106 -5.03 -15.29 1.72
C THR A 106 -5.47 -15.50 0.29
N ILE A 107 -5.18 -14.56 -0.61
CA ILE A 107 -5.45 -14.66 -2.03
C ILE A 107 -4.12 -14.88 -2.75
N THR A 108 -4.05 -15.96 -3.51
CA THR A 108 -2.91 -16.33 -4.36
C THR A 108 -3.38 -16.56 -5.80
N ASP A 109 -2.43 -16.67 -6.71
CA ASP A 109 -2.70 -17.04 -8.10
C ASP A 109 -1.54 -17.88 -8.65
N SER A 110 -1.73 -19.18 -8.66
CA SER A 110 -0.69 -20.13 -9.11
C SER A 110 -0.49 -20.14 -10.64
N ARG A 111 -1.37 -19.48 -11.41
CA ARG A 111 -1.32 -19.40 -12.86
C ARG A 111 -1.52 -17.97 -13.39
N SER A 112 -0.62 -17.09 -13.00
CA SER A 112 -0.67 -15.65 -13.27
C SER A 112 -0.54 -15.25 -14.75
N ASP A 113 -0.23 -16.16 -15.64
CA ASP A 113 -0.09 -15.97 -17.11
C ASP A 113 -1.31 -16.43 -17.93
N THR A 114 -2.33 -16.97 -17.28
CA THR A 114 -3.56 -17.45 -17.96
C THR A 114 -4.28 -16.29 -18.63
N SER A 115 -4.54 -16.42 -19.94
CA SER A 115 -5.31 -15.43 -20.69
C SER A 115 -6.78 -15.78 -20.73
N HIS A 116 -7.65 -14.77 -20.62
CA HIS A 116 -9.11 -14.93 -20.67
C HIS A 116 -9.68 -14.75 -22.06
N GLU A 117 -10.89 -15.30 -22.32
CA GLU A 117 -11.65 -15.02 -23.52
C GLU A 117 -12.01 -13.54 -23.61
N ASP A 118 -12.46 -12.96 -22.50
CA ASP A 118 -12.65 -11.50 -22.36
C ASP A 118 -11.28 -10.81 -22.28
N LYS A 119 -10.89 -10.22 -23.41
CA LYS A 119 -9.61 -9.50 -23.53
C LYS A 119 -9.54 -8.19 -22.76
N THR A 120 -10.62 -7.77 -22.12
CA THR A 120 -10.62 -6.62 -21.22
C THR A 120 -10.09 -6.98 -19.83
N LEU A 121 -10.08 -8.27 -19.49
CA LEU A 121 -9.53 -8.76 -18.23
C LEU A 121 -8.00 -8.93 -18.33
N PRO A 122 -7.26 -8.62 -17.26
CA PRO A 122 -5.83 -8.91 -17.20
C PRO A 122 -5.58 -10.42 -17.17
N ALA A 123 -4.38 -10.84 -17.56
CA ALA A 123 -3.97 -12.22 -17.42
C ALA A 123 -3.90 -12.63 -15.96
N GLY A 124 -4.02 -13.93 -15.69
CA GLY A 124 -4.00 -14.51 -14.35
C GLY A 124 -5.36 -14.53 -13.68
N GLY A 125 -5.39 -14.89 -12.41
CA GLY A 125 -6.61 -14.93 -11.62
C GLY A 125 -7.18 -13.54 -11.35
N VAL A 126 -8.50 -13.40 -11.47
CA VAL A 126 -9.18 -12.10 -11.38
C VAL A 126 -10.36 -12.16 -10.43
N ILE A 127 -10.49 -11.14 -9.59
CA ILE A 127 -11.68 -10.88 -8.75
C ILE A 127 -12.34 -9.60 -9.24
N THR A 128 -13.59 -9.67 -9.68
CA THR A 128 -14.27 -8.57 -10.39
C THR A 128 -15.78 -8.51 -10.15
N GLY A 129 -16.37 -7.37 -10.53
CA GLY A 129 -17.84 -7.17 -10.59
C GLY A 129 -18.49 -6.82 -9.25
N GLY A 130 -17.74 -6.75 -8.15
CA GLY A 130 -18.30 -6.38 -6.86
C GLY A 130 -18.78 -4.94 -6.81
N LYS A 131 -19.91 -4.72 -6.12
CA LYS A 131 -20.52 -3.41 -5.89
C LYS A 131 -20.71 -3.26 -4.39
N GLY A 132 -19.75 -2.65 -3.70
CA GLY A 132 -19.78 -2.56 -2.25
C GLY A 132 -21.13 -2.07 -1.71
N PRO A 133 -21.79 -2.82 -0.84
CA PRO A 133 -23.10 -2.46 -0.32
C PRO A 133 -23.04 -1.25 0.62
N TYR A 134 -24.19 -0.61 0.81
CA TYR A 134 -24.35 0.38 1.87
C TYR A 134 -24.50 -0.32 3.22
N VAL A 135 -23.62 -0.01 4.15
CA VAL A 135 -23.66 -0.50 5.53
C VAL A 135 -24.01 0.68 6.46
N PRO A 136 -25.11 0.63 7.22
CA PRO A 136 -25.48 1.69 8.17
C PRO A 136 -24.33 1.98 9.15
N GLY A 137 -23.97 3.25 9.30
CA GLY A 137 -22.89 3.70 10.17
C GLY A 137 -21.49 3.71 9.52
N ILE A 138 -21.29 2.93 8.45
CA ILE A 138 -20.02 2.89 7.70
C ILE A 138 -20.18 3.49 6.30
N TYR A 139 -21.41 3.56 5.77
CA TYR A 139 -21.75 3.94 4.40
C TYR A 139 -21.49 2.83 3.39
N TYR A 140 -20.93 3.15 2.21
CA TYR A 140 -20.56 2.15 1.21
C TYR A 140 -19.22 1.52 1.56
N VAL A 141 -19.12 0.19 1.46
CA VAL A 141 -17.91 -0.59 1.70
C VAL A 141 -17.23 -0.99 0.38
N GLY A 142 -16.13 -1.74 0.45
CA GLY A 142 -15.36 -2.16 -0.73
C GLY A 142 -16.12 -3.17 -1.62
N GLY A 143 -15.99 -3.02 -2.93
CA GLY A 143 -16.62 -3.93 -3.89
C GLY A 143 -15.90 -5.28 -4.00
N GLY A 144 -14.58 -5.30 -4.07
CA GLY A 144 -13.80 -6.54 -4.17
C GLY A 144 -13.77 -7.30 -2.86
N VAL A 145 -13.15 -6.72 -1.83
CA VAL A 145 -13.01 -7.35 -0.51
C VAL A 145 -13.38 -6.35 0.58
N PHE A 146 -14.28 -6.76 1.45
CA PHE A 146 -14.63 -6.04 2.66
C PHE A 146 -14.05 -6.75 3.89
N LEU A 147 -13.24 -6.05 4.68
CA LEU A 147 -12.61 -6.55 5.89
C LEU A 147 -13.28 -5.96 7.13
N GLU A 148 -13.93 -6.79 7.93
CA GLU A 148 -14.47 -6.41 9.22
C GLU A 148 -13.39 -6.42 10.31
N ASN A 149 -13.74 -5.88 11.46
CA ASN A 149 -12.86 -5.74 12.62
C ASN A 149 -12.08 -7.04 12.94
N ASP A 150 -10.80 -6.88 13.30
CA ASP A 150 -9.91 -7.96 13.73
C ASP A 150 -9.62 -9.03 12.66
N THR A 151 -9.98 -8.79 11.38
CA THR A 151 -9.71 -9.73 10.29
C THR A 151 -8.41 -9.40 9.58
N THR A 152 -7.93 -10.36 8.77
CA THR A 152 -6.72 -10.17 7.97
C THR A 152 -6.95 -10.57 6.51
N LEU A 153 -6.55 -9.71 5.57
CA LEU A 153 -6.38 -10.05 4.17
C LEU A 153 -4.89 -10.11 3.84
N LYS A 154 -4.48 -11.16 3.14
CA LYS A 154 -3.17 -11.25 2.49
C LYS A 154 -3.38 -11.37 0.98
N LEU A 155 -2.87 -10.41 0.23
CA LEU A 155 -2.87 -10.46 -1.24
C LEU A 155 -1.44 -10.76 -1.71
N GLU A 156 -1.24 -11.98 -2.17
CA GLU A 156 0.05 -12.50 -2.62
C GLU A 156 0.09 -12.67 -4.14
N GLY A 157 -1.08 -12.75 -4.80
CA GLY A 157 -1.23 -12.89 -6.25
C GLY A 157 -2.61 -12.53 -6.75
N GLY A 158 -2.81 -12.59 -8.07
CA GLY A 158 -4.07 -12.27 -8.73
C GLY A 158 -4.33 -10.77 -8.89
N THR A 159 -5.43 -10.45 -9.54
CA THR A 159 -5.83 -9.06 -9.84
C THR A 159 -7.23 -8.77 -9.33
N LEU A 160 -7.39 -7.68 -8.60
CA LEU A 160 -8.68 -7.10 -8.25
C LEU A 160 -8.95 -5.95 -9.23
N THR A 161 -10.03 -6.04 -10.02
CA THR A 161 -10.37 -5.03 -11.03
C THR A 161 -11.88 -4.99 -11.30
N GLY A 162 -12.39 -3.84 -11.74
CA GLY A 162 -13.81 -3.69 -12.08
C GLY A 162 -14.75 -3.81 -10.88
N ASN A 163 -14.26 -3.56 -9.67
CA ASN A 163 -15.06 -3.55 -8.45
C ASN A 163 -15.45 -2.11 -8.13
N SER A 164 -16.72 -1.81 -8.19
CA SER A 164 -17.23 -0.47 -7.96
C SER A 164 -17.52 -0.21 -6.49
N SER A 165 -17.48 1.02 -6.05
CA SER A 165 -17.80 1.56 -4.74
C SER A 165 -16.64 2.36 -4.14
N ARG A 166 -16.52 2.44 -2.82
CA ARG A 166 -15.52 3.27 -2.13
C ARG A 166 -14.11 2.64 -2.05
N GLY A 167 -13.85 1.58 -2.77
CA GLY A 167 -12.56 0.91 -2.87
C GLY A 167 -12.72 -0.54 -3.29
N SER A 168 -11.73 -1.08 -3.99
CA SER A 168 -11.68 -2.52 -4.25
C SER A 168 -11.49 -3.28 -2.94
N VAL A 169 -10.59 -2.83 -2.08
CA VAL A 169 -10.41 -3.34 -0.72
C VAL A 169 -10.81 -2.25 0.28
N PHE A 170 -11.69 -2.61 1.21
CA PHE A 170 -12.13 -1.72 2.29
C PHE A 170 -11.71 -2.32 3.63
N ILE A 171 -10.95 -1.55 4.41
CA ILE A 171 -10.38 -1.95 5.70
C ILE A 171 -11.14 -1.24 6.81
N ASP A 172 -11.84 -1.99 7.66
CA ASP A 172 -12.57 -1.47 8.81
C ASP A 172 -12.16 -2.19 10.10
N GLY A 173 -11.16 -1.66 10.79
CA GLY A 173 -10.60 -2.26 11.99
C GLY A 173 -9.73 -3.50 11.75
N ALA A 174 -9.24 -3.69 10.54
CA ALA A 174 -8.60 -4.90 10.07
C ALA A 174 -7.14 -4.70 9.64
N ILE A 175 -6.50 -5.79 9.25
CA ILE A 175 -5.15 -5.80 8.67
C ILE A 175 -5.25 -6.22 7.20
N PHE A 176 -4.66 -5.42 6.33
CA PHE A 176 -4.40 -5.81 4.95
C PHE A 176 -2.89 -5.87 4.71
N GLU A 177 -2.40 -7.02 4.26
CA GLU A 177 -1.01 -7.26 3.87
C GLU A 177 -0.97 -7.55 2.36
N MET A 178 -0.23 -6.77 1.61
CA MET A 178 -0.04 -6.95 0.17
C MET A 178 1.44 -7.18 -0.12
N SER A 179 1.78 -8.39 -0.52
CA SER A 179 3.13 -8.77 -0.93
C SER A 179 3.25 -9.05 -2.43
N GLY A 180 2.10 -9.17 -3.11
CA GLY A 180 1.99 -9.41 -4.54
C GLY A 180 0.65 -8.97 -5.10
N GLY A 181 0.32 -9.43 -6.29
CA GLY A 181 -0.94 -9.11 -6.96
C GLY A 181 -1.06 -7.67 -7.47
N THR A 182 -2.23 -7.36 -8.03
CA THR A 182 -2.53 -6.03 -8.62
C THR A 182 -3.92 -5.57 -8.23
N ILE A 183 -4.06 -4.30 -7.90
CA ILE A 183 -5.35 -3.62 -7.76
C ILE A 183 -5.39 -2.52 -8.83
N THR A 184 -6.39 -2.56 -9.72
CA THR A 184 -6.43 -1.65 -10.88
C THR A 184 -7.84 -1.37 -11.37
N GLY A 185 -8.03 -0.22 -12.06
CA GLY A 185 -9.29 0.11 -12.73
C GLY A 185 -10.45 0.47 -11.80
N GLU A 186 -10.16 0.82 -10.56
CA GLU A 186 -11.13 1.12 -9.51
C GLU A 186 -11.41 2.61 -9.37
N THR A 187 -12.48 2.98 -8.66
CA THR A 187 -12.64 4.37 -8.22
C THR A 187 -11.54 4.71 -7.20
N VAL A 188 -11.40 3.90 -6.16
CA VAL A 188 -10.31 3.91 -5.18
C VAL A 188 -9.78 2.48 -5.06
N GLY A 189 -8.47 2.29 -5.10
CA GLY A 189 -7.89 0.96 -4.98
C GLY A 189 -8.09 0.38 -3.58
N VAL A 190 -7.52 1.00 -2.57
CA VAL A 190 -7.62 0.60 -1.16
C VAL A 190 -8.18 1.76 -0.34
N ARG A 191 -9.25 1.51 0.41
CA ARG A 191 -9.76 2.44 1.41
C ARG A 191 -9.46 1.92 2.80
N ASN A 192 -8.57 2.60 3.51
CA ASN A 192 -8.28 2.34 4.91
C ASN A 192 -9.13 3.29 5.79
N ASN A 193 -10.27 2.80 6.25
CA ASN A 193 -11.14 3.56 7.14
C ASN A 193 -10.58 3.55 8.57
N VAL A 194 -10.32 2.36 9.10
CA VAL A 194 -9.62 2.12 10.37
C VAL A 194 -8.84 0.81 10.22
N GLY A 195 -7.55 0.81 10.49
CA GLY A 195 -6.79 -0.44 10.44
C GLY A 195 -5.35 -0.25 10.00
N THR A 196 -4.74 -1.35 9.60
CA THR A 196 -3.35 -1.37 9.16
C THR A 196 -3.25 -1.93 7.75
N PHE A 197 -2.71 -1.13 6.83
CA PHE A 197 -2.31 -1.59 5.51
C PHE A 197 -0.79 -1.71 5.44
N LYS A 198 -0.29 -2.91 5.16
CA LYS A 198 1.13 -3.18 4.92
C LYS A 198 1.32 -3.58 3.46
N MET A 199 2.20 -2.91 2.75
CA MET A 199 2.51 -3.20 1.36
C MET A 199 4.01 -3.41 1.20
N THR A 200 4.42 -4.64 0.92
CA THR A 200 5.83 -5.02 0.68
C THR A 200 6.10 -5.36 -0.78
N GLY A 201 5.05 -5.59 -1.55
CA GLY A 201 5.11 -5.87 -2.98
C GLY A 201 3.77 -5.62 -3.64
N GLY A 202 3.62 -6.04 -4.90
CA GLY A 202 2.42 -5.83 -5.68
C GLY A 202 2.28 -4.41 -6.23
N ARG A 203 1.15 -4.15 -6.90
CA ARG A 203 0.91 -2.89 -7.61
C ARG A 203 -0.50 -2.36 -7.38
N ILE A 204 -0.63 -1.05 -7.15
CA ILE A 204 -1.90 -0.33 -7.15
C ILE A 204 -1.81 0.74 -8.23
N THR A 205 -2.61 0.62 -9.29
CA THR A 205 -2.46 1.46 -10.48
C THR A 205 -3.78 1.65 -11.22
N GLY A 206 -3.88 2.70 -12.04
CA GLY A 206 -5.05 2.91 -12.90
C GLY A 206 -6.35 3.22 -12.18
N CYS A 207 -6.32 3.55 -10.89
CA CYS A 207 -7.51 3.95 -10.15
C CYS A 207 -7.95 5.36 -10.57
N TYR A 208 -9.28 5.55 -10.64
CA TYR A 208 -9.87 6.77 -11.18
C TYR A 208 -9.68 7.99 -10.27
N GLU A 209 -9.76 7.81 -8.94
CA GLU A 209 -9.51 8.85 -7.95
C GLU A 209 -8.15 8.64 -7.28
N GLN A 210 -8.03 7.73 -6.33
CA GLN A 210 -6.78 7.46 -5.61
C GLN A 210 -6.43 5.97 -5.62
N GLY A 211 -5.13 5.67 -5.62
CA GLY A 211 -4.68 4.30 -5.34
C GLY A 211 -5.02 3.90 -3.91
N VAL A 212 -4.72 4.76 -2.94
CA VAL A 212 -5.03 4.54 -1.52
C VAL A 212 -5.69 5.78 -0.92
N TYR A 213 -6.80 5.56 -0.23
CA TYR A 213 -7.49 6.56 0.59
C TYR A 213 -7.40 6.16 2.06
N MET A 214 -6.91 7.05 2.91
CA MET A 214 -6.77 6.83 4.35
C MET A 214 -7.62 7.84 5.12
N SER A 215 -8.63 7.38 5.87
CA SER A 215 -9.37 8.23 6.83
C SER A 215 -8.72 8.21 8.19
N THR A 216 -8.40 7.00 8.69
CA THR A 216 -7.71 6.73 9.94
C THR A 216 -6.87 5.47 9.77
N GLY A 217 -6.03 5.19 10.74
CA GLY A 217 -5.21 3.98 10.70
C GLY A 217 -3.81 4.20 10.11
N TRP A 218 -3.16 3.11 9.77
CA TRP A 218 -1.74 3.08 9.43
C TRP A 218 -1.52 2.49 8.06
N MET A 219 -0.57 3.04 7.32
CA MET A 219 0.00 2.40 6.15
C MET A 219 1.51 2.30 6.29
N LYS A 220 2.04 1.11 5.99
CA LYS A 220 3.48 0.85 5.89
C LYS A 220 3.78 0.35 4.50
N MET A 221 4.75 0.99 3.85
CA MET A 221 5.20 0.62 2.50
C MET A 221 6.70 0.38 2.52
N SER A 222 7.13 -0.70 1.87
CA SER A 222 8.55 -1.09 1.81
C SER A 222 8.84 -1.95 0.57
N GLU A 223 10.10 -2.30 0.37
CA GLU A 223 10.59 -3.24 -0.62
C GLU A 223 10.18 -2.90 -2.07
N ALA A 224 9.53 -3.84 -2.75
CA ALA A 224 9.15 -3.71 -4.16
C ALA A 224 7.71 -3.22 -4.39
N ALA A 225 7.06 -2.67 -3.36
CA ALA A 225 5.72 -2.12 -3.44
C ALA A 225 5.64 -0.96 -4.45
N TYR A 226 4.56 -0.90 -5.24
CA TYR A 226 4.39 0.13 -6.24
C TYR A 226 2.98 0.71 -6.21
N ILE A 227 2.88 2.03 -6.10
CA ILE A 227 1.64 2.79 -6.24
C ILE A 227 1.89 3.89 -7.28
N GLY A 228 1.16 3.86 -8.39
CA GLY A 228 1.41 4.83 -9.45
C GLY A 228 0.39 4.77 -10.58
N GLY A 229 0.32 5.86 -11.35
CA GLY A 229 -0.62 5.98 -12.47
C GLY A 229 -2.08 6.07 -12.03
N ASN A 230 -2.35 6.43 -10.78
CA ASN A 230 -3.69 6.66 -10.26
C ASN A 230 -4.12 8.12 -10.48
N ASN A 231 -5.40 8.41 -10.18
CA ASN A 231 -6.02 9.72 -10.39
C ASN A 231 -5.91 10.21 -11.84
N THR A 232 -6.56 9.50 -12.72
CA THR A 232 -6.57 9.82 -14.15
C THR A 232 -7.29 11.14 -14.47
N ARG A 233 -8.01 11.72 -13.50
CA ARG A 233 -8.79 12.94 -13.70
C ARG A 233 -7.99 14.22 -13.82
N ASN A 234 -6.98 14.49 -12.96
CA ASN A 234 -6.20 15.75 -13.06
C ASN A 234 -5.04 15.93 -12.06
N THR A 235 -5.00 15.26 -10.90
CA THR A 235 -4.12 15.66 -9.78
C THR A 235 -2.96 14.70 -9.53
N LYS A 236 -2.93 13.54 -10.20
CA LYS A 236 -1.91 12.50 -10.01
C LYS A 236 -1.72 12.11 -8.52
N GLU A 237 -2.83 11.98 -7.81
CA GLU A 237 -2.80 11.59 -6.40
C GLU A 237 -2.82 10.07 -6.29
N ASP A 238 -1.71 9.50 -5.84
CA ASP A 238 -1.64 8.07 -5.58
C ASP A 238 -2.13 7.72 -4.18
N ILE A 239 -1.84 8.58 -3.21
CA ILE A 239 -2.30 8.40 -1.83
C ILE A 239 -2.98 9.68 -1.35
N PHE A 240 -4.17 9.52 -0.78
CA PHE A 240 -4.88 10.60 -0.11
C PHE A 240 -5.06 10.28 1.38
N ILE A 241 -4.65 11.20 2.24
CA ILE A 241 -4.75 11.10 3.69
C ILE A 241 -5.69 12.20 4.17
N GLU A 242 -6.81 11.81 4.73
CA GLU A 242 -7.77 12.72 5.34
C GLU A 242 -7.48 12.83 6.83
N GLU A 243 -6.94 13.97 7.25
CA GLU A 243 -6.55 14.20 8.64
C GLU A 243 -7.60 15.04 9.35
N THR A 244 -8.07 14.54 10.48
CA THR A 244 -8.92 15.29 11.39
C THR A 244 -8.27 15.37 12.76
N LEU A 245 -8.69 16.27 13.64
CA LEU A 245 -8.15 16.33 15.01
C LEU A 245 -8.40 15.08 15.84
N GLN A 246 -9.38 14.30 15.45
CA GLN A 246 -9.82 13.11 16.20
C GLN A 246 -9.25 11.81 15.62
N THR A 247 -8.74 11.86 14.39
CA THR A 247 -8.30 10.69 13.64
C THR A 247 -6.92 10.95 13.08
N SER A 248 -5.98 10.06 13.31
CA SER A 248 -4.59 10.17 12.85
C SER A 248 -4.29 9.05 11.89
N ALA A 249 -4.41 9.32 10.59
CA ALA A 249 -3.83 8.45 9.58
C ALA A 249 -2.32 8.64 9.56
N ARG A 250 -1.55 7.54 9.42
CA ARG A 250 -0.09 7.58 9.37
C ARG A 250 0.45 6.75 8.24
N LEU A 251 1.32 7.36 7.46
CA LEU A 251 2.04 6.72 6.36
C LEU A 251 3.52 6.59 6.74
N SER A 252 4.05 5.36 6.70
CA SER A 252 5.47 5.08 6.86
C SER A 252 5.99 4.40 5.60
N VAL A 253 6.94 5.03 4.91
CA VAL A 253 7.54 4.53 3.68
C VAL A 253 9.02 4.31 3.92
N THR A 254 9.47 3.05 3.84
CA THR A 254 10.88 2.68 4.00
C THR A 254 11.47 2.10 2.70
N GLY A 255 10.66 1.97 1.66
CA GLY A 255 11.02 1.48 0.33
C GLY A 255 9.80 1.45 -0.56
N GLY A 256 9.97 0.99 -1.80
CA GLY A 256 8.94 0.99 -2.82
C GLY A 256 8.91 2.26 -3.64
N THR A 257 7.92 2.38 -4.53
CA THR A 257 7.77 3.51 -5.44
C THR A 257 6.36 4.08 -5.35
N ILE A 258 6.26 5.39 -5.15
CA ILE A 258 5.04 6.18 -5.31
C ILE A 258 5.33 7.18 -6.44
N GLU A 259 4.63 7.05 -7.58
CA GLU A 259 4.89 7.92 -8.74
C GLU A 259 4.20 9.27 -8.64
N GLY A 260 3.00 9.28 -8.11
CA GLY A 260 2.19 10.48 -7.99
C GLY A 260 2.31 11.13 -6.61
N ASN A 261 1.35 11.96 -6.27
CA ASN A 261 1.39 12.74 -5.04
C ASN A 261 0.79 11.97 -3.86
N VAL A 262 1.36 12.22 -2.68
CA VAL A 262 0.74 11.95 -1.38
C VAL A 262 0.09 13.25 -0.94
N ARG A 263 -1.24 13.33 -1.02
CA ARG A 263 -2.00 14.49 -0.59
C ARG A 263 -2.50 14.29 0.82
N ILE A 264 -2.22 15.26 1.69
CA ILE A 264 -2.71 15.30 3.06
C ILE A 264 -3.69 16.45 3.17
N LYS A 265 -4.94 16.17 3.54
CA LYS A 265 -5.96 17.18 3.73
C LYS A 265 -6.30 17.34 5.21
N PHE A 266 -6.04 18.52 5.73
CA PHE A 266 -6.47 18.93 7.08
C PHE A 266 -7.76 19.72 6.99
N TRP A 267 -8.77 19.32 7.73
CA TRP A 267 -10.03 20.05 7.80
C TRP A 267 -9.95 21.21 8.79
N TRP A 268 -10.25 22.42 8.33
CA TRP A 268 -10.16 23.67 9.12
C TRP A 268 -10.96 23.64 10.42
N ASN A 269 -12.12 22.96 10.43
CA ASN A 269 -12.96 22.79 11.64
C ASN A 269 -12.22 22.08 12.78
N SER A 270 -11.05 21.56 12.55
CA SER A 270 -10.19 20.90 13.52
C SER A 270 -9.34 21.85 14.35
N GLY A 271 -9.49 23.18 14.22
CA GLY A 271 -8.66 24.17 14.92
C GLY A 271 -7.19 24.09 14.51
N MET A 272 -6.92 23.82 13.22
CA MET A 272 -5.57 23.84 12.67
C MET A 272 -4.99 25.24 12.75
N THR A 273 -3.86 25.37 13.40
CA THR A 273 -3.01 26.55 13.46
C THR A 273 -1.68 26.23 12.76
N GLU A 274 -0.91 27.25 12.41
CA GLU A 274 0.42 27.05 11.82
C GLU A 274 1.31 26.13 12.67
N ASP A 275 1.21 26.19 13.98
CA ASP A 275 1.92 25.30 14.91
C ASP A 275 1.57 23.82 14.75
N LYS A 276 0.39 23.52 14.21
CA LYS A 276 -0.07 22.16 13.97
C LYS A 276 0.36 21.62 12.61
N LEU A 277 0.76 22.48 11.68
CA LEU A 277 1.35 22.10 10.40
C LEU A 277 2.70 21.38 10.58
N GLY A 278 3.45 21.70 11.62
CA GLY A 278 4.65 20.95 12.01
C GLY A 278 4.42 19.48 12.36
N LYS A 279 3.15 19.04 12.43
CA LYS A 279 2.80 17.63 12.68
C LYS A 279 2.75 16.78 11.41
N VAL A 280 2.94 17.33 10.22
CA VAL A 280 3.01 16.54 8.98
C VAL A 280 4.08 15.46 9.08
N ASP A 281 5.21 15.74 9.73
CA ASP A 281 6.25 14.75 9.99
C ASP A 281 5.77 13.57 10.84
N THR A 282 4.73 13.76 11.65
CA THR A 282 4.12 12.66 12.41
C THR A 282 3.14 11.86 11.58
N VAL A 283 2.59 12.44 10.52
CA VAL A 283 1.65 11.78 9.59
C VAL A 283 2.38 10.97 8.54
N VAL A 284 3.50 11.51 8.01
CA VAL A 284 4.30 10.86 6.98
C VAL A 284 5.73 10.69 7.45
N GLN A 285 6.19 9.45 7.53
CA GLN A 285 7.55 9.08 7.90
C GLN A 285 8.26 8.37 6.73
N GLY A 286 9.58 8.47 6.67
CA GLY A 286 10.37 7.75 5.66
C GLY A 286 10.48 8.45 4.32
N ALA A 287 10.74 9.62 4.37
CA ALA A 287 10.67 10.64 3.37
C ALA A 287 11.74 10.60 2.27
N ASN A 288 12.80 9.82 2.39
CA ASN A 288 13.79 9.63 1.31
C ASN A 288 13.15 9.05 0.04
N VAL A 289 12.00 8.40 0.18
CA VAL A 289 11.24 7.77 -0.90
C VAL A 289 10.13 8.67 -1.45
N LEU A 290 9.80 9.74 -0.71
CA LEU A 290 8.68 10.65 -1.03
C LEU A 290 9.16 12.01 -1.53
N ASP A 291 10.37 12.08 -2.01
CA ASP A 291 10.99 13.31 -2.50
C ASP A 291 10.10 14.00 -3.54
N GLY A 292 9.63 15.19 -3.19
CA GLY A 292 8.84 15.98 -4.08
C GLY A 292 7.37 15.58 -4.26
N HIS A 293 6.88 14.56 -3.58
CA HIS A 293 5.53 14.04 -3.80
C HIS A 293 4.50 14.45 -2.74
N ILE A 294 4.89 15.13 -1.65
CA ILE A 294 3.96 15.49 -0.59
C ILE A 294 3.27 16.81 -0.88
N LYS A 295 1.94 16.80 -0.95
CA LYS A 295 1.08 17.98 -1.01
C LYS A 295 0.25 18.07 0.26
N VAL A 296 0.19 19.25 0.86
CA VAL A 296 -0.65 19.49 2.03
C VAL A 296 -1.71 20.52 1.69
N GLU A 297 -2.94 20.18 1.97
CA GLU A 297 -4.11 21.03 1.77
C GLU A 297 -4.75 21.31 3.14
N ILE A 298 -5.04 22.58 3.40
CA ILE A 298 -5.80 23.00 4.56
C ILE A 298 -7.07 23.68 4.06
N GLY A 299 -8.21 23.18 4.45
CA GLY A 299 -9.44 23.73 3.92
C GLY A 299 -10.67 23.51 4.77
N THR A 300 -11.61 24.43 4.63
CA THR A 300 -13.03 24.21 4.93
C THR A 300 -13.72 23.72 3.68
N SER A 301 -14.97 23.26 3.79
CA SER A 301 -15.75 22.95 2.60
C SER A 301 -15.77 24.17 1.65
N GLY A 302 -14.99 24.14 0.58
CA GLY A 302 -14.97 25.13 -0.49
C GLY A 302 -13.75 26.04 -0.60
N THR A 303 -12.84 26.09 0.37
CA THR A 303 -11.64 26.91 0.27
C THR A 303 -10.43 26.11 0.73
N CYS A 304 -9.52 25.80 -0.20
CA CYS A 304 -8.30 25.07 0.09
C CYS A 304 -7.10 26.01 -0.11
N VAL A 305 -6.12 25.91 0.78
CA VAL A 305 -4.84 26.60 0.66
C VAL A 305 -3.77 25.54 0.43
N ASP A 306 -3.07 25.65 -0.67
CA ASP A 306 -2.05 24.69 -1.06
C ASP A 306 -0.70 25.05 -0.43
N TYR A 307 -0.08 24.06 0.23
CA TYR A 307 1.28 24.14 0.70
C TYR A 307 2.15 23.19 -0.11
N ASN A 308 3.36 23.63 -0.43
CA ASN A 308 4.39 22.77 -0.98
C ASN A 308 5.29 22.26 0.13
N SER A 309 5.71 21.02 0.02
CA SER A 309 6.73 20.45 0.91
C SER A 309 8.12 20.85 0.43
N VAL A 310 8.98 21.28 1.35
CA VAL A 310 10.41 21.46 1.13
C VAL A 310 11.18 20.59 2.08
N ASN A 311 11.91 19.64 1.53
CA ASN A 311 12.71 18.69 2.27
C ASN A 311 14.16 19.15 2.34
N PHE A 312 14.73 19.12 3.52
CA PHE A 312 16.14 19.37 3.77
C PHE A 312 16.78 18.04 4.20
N ILE A 313 17.65 17.49 3.37
CA ILE A 313 18.30 16.19 3.61
C ILE A 313 19.78 16.40 3.84
N ASP A 314 20.28 15.86 4.92
CA ASP A 314 21.70 15.80 5.23
C ASP A 314 22.15 14.34 5.33
N GLU A 315 22.73 13.84 4.24
CA GLU A 315 23.16 12.45 4.12
C GLU A 315 24.29 12.09 5.09
N VAL A 316 25.12 13.05 5.48
CA VAL A 316 26.23 12.83 6.41
C VAL A 316 25.73 12.77 7.85
N ALA A 317 24.84 13.66 8.21
CA ALA A 317 24.21 13.68 9.53
C ALA A 317 23.08 12.66 9.68
N LYS A 318 22.61 12.06 8.56
CA LYS A 318 21.43 11.19 8.54
C LYS A 318 20.19 11.89 9.10
N THR A 319 20.07 13.18 8.82
CA THR A 319 18.94 14.00 9.26
C THR A 319 18.13 14.49 8.10
N ARG A 320 16.86 14.72 8.38
CA ARG A 320 15.92 15.32 7.46
C ARG A 320 14.98 16.25 8.21
N THR A 321 14.68 17.38 7.57
CA THR A 321 13.68 18.33 8.04
C THR A 321 12.71 18.65 6.91
N LEU A 322 11.42 18.56 7.19
CA LEU A 322 10.36 18.97 6.28
C LEU A 322 9.86 20.36 6.70
N LYS A 323 9.82 21.30 5.75
CA LYS A 323 9.11 22.57 5.91
C LYS A 323 7.96 22.65 4.92
N LEU A 324 6.83 23.18 5.38
CA LEU A 324 5.68 23.47 4.52
C LEU A 324 5.70 24.95 4.15
N VAL A 325 5.54 25.22 2.89
CA VAL A 325 5.60 26.57 2.34
C VAL A 325 4.30 26.87 1.60
N LEU A 326 3.61 27.90 2.03
CA LEU A 326 2.43 28.44 1.33
C LEU A 326 2.84 28.95 -0.05
N GLN A 327 2.09 28.59 -1.08
CA GLN A 327 2.34 29.12 -2.42
C GLN A 327 1.89 30.59 -2.53
N PRO A 328 2.63 31.47 -3.23
CA PRO A 328 3.91 31.25 -3.92
C PRO A 328 5.16 31.70 -3.12
N TYR A 329 5.17 31.58 -1.84
CA TYR A 329 6.24 32.11 -0.99
C TYR A 329 7.54 31.31 -1.10
N ALA A 330 8.65 31.94 -0.70
CA ALA A 330 9.95 31.29 -0.57
C ALA A 330 10.06 30.54 0.77
N VAL A 331 10.88 29.50 0.82
CA VAL A 331 11.14 28.76 2.06
C VAL A 331 12.15 29.52 2.92
N GLU A 332 11.87 29.63 4.21
CA GLU A 332 12.82 30.19 5.17
C GLU A 332 14.06 29.29 5.27
N LYS A 333 15.24 29.92 5.20
CA LYS A 333 16.51 29.20 5.35
C LYS A 333 16.58 28.52 6.71
N PRO A 334 16.85 27.21 6.77
CA PRO A 334 16.99 26.51 8.06
C PRO A 334 18.25 26.97 8.81
N GLU A 335 18.30 26.70 10.09
CA GLU A 335 19.53 26.87 10.87
C GLU A 335 20.68 26.11 10.24
N THR A 336 21.90 26.66 10.38
CA THR A 336 23.10 26.02 9.83
C THR A 336 23.35 24.68 10.54
N PRO A 337 23.39 23.57 9.81
CA PRO A 337 23.64 22.27 10.41
C PRO A 337 25.01 22.22 11.12
N ALA A 338 25.05 21.55 12.26
CA ALA A 338 26.29 21.35 13.01
C ALA A 338 27.33 20.53 12.21
N THR A 339 28.61 20.71 12.52
CA THR A 339 29.70 19.87 11.98
C THR A 339 29.49 18.41 12.37
N VAL A 340 29.62 17.50 11.42
CA VAL A 340 29.44 16.06 11.63
C VAL A 340 30.64 15.32 11.06
N ASN A 341 31.28 14.48 11.88
CA ASN A 341 32.46 13.69 11.49
C ASN A 341 33.58 14.57 10.87
N GLY A 342 33.79 15.76 11.41
CA GLY A 342 34.81 16.71 10.92
C GLY A 342 34.46 17.37 9.58
N ARG A 343 33.27 17.17 9.08
CA ARG A 343 32.78 17.77 7.83
C ARG A 343 31.86 18.95 8.16
N GLU A 344 32.26 20.14 7.75
CA GLU A 344 31.50 21.36 7.95
C GLU A 344 30.41 21.49 6.88
N PHE A 345 29.26 22.06 7.27
CA PHE A 345 28.21 22.40 6.32
C PHE A 345 28.65 23.60 5.47
N MET A 346 28.39 23.50 4.16
CA MET A 346 28.71 24.57 3.21
C MET A 346 27.43 25.29 2.76
N TYR A 347 26.51 24.57 2.11
CA TYR A 347 25.27 25.12 1.58
C TYR A 347 24.25 24.02 1.28
N TRP A 348 23.01 24.43 1.01
CA TRP A 348 21.94 23.59 0.50
C TRP A 348 21.90 23.69 -1.04
N THR A 349 21.66 22.58 -1.73
CA THR A 349 21.55 22.52 -3.19
C THR A 349 20.47 21.56 -3.61
N LYS A 350 19.97 21.69 -4.85
CA LYS A 350 19.11 20.67 -5.48
C LYS A 350 19.92 19.46 -5.89
N GLU A 351 19.26 18.34 -6.05
CA GLU A 351 19.89 17.13 -6.60
C GLU A 351 20.54 17.41 -7.97
N GLY A 352 21.77 16.98 -8.12
CA GLY A 352 22.56 17.16 -9.34
C GLY A 352 23.00 18.60 -9.65
N ALA A 353 22.70 19.59 -8.79
CA ALA A 353 23.19 20.96 -8.95
C ALA A 353 24.50 21.17 -8.15
N SER A 354 25.37 22.03 -8.66
CA SER A 354 26.64 22.41 -8.03
C SER A 354 26.57 23.75 -7.29
N GLU A 355 25.46 24.47 -7.43
CA GLU A 355 25.28 25.82 -6.89
C GLU A 355 24.42 25.80 -5.63
N ALA A 356 24.66 26.77 -4.73
CA ALA A 356 23.84 26.95 -3.56
C ALA A 356 22.41 27.37 -3.95
N TRP A 357 21.44 26.80 -3.22
CA TRP A 357 20.04 27.20 -3.37
C TRP A 357 19.84 28.64 -2.95
N ASP A 358 19.17 29.42 -3.80
CA ASP A 358 18.75 30.78 -3.46
C ASP A 358 17.41 30.75 -2.71
N PHE A 359 17.47 31.04 -1.42
CA PHE A 359 16.33 31.08 -0.51
C PHE A 359 15.34 32.23 -0.77
N SER A 360 15.62 33.12 -1.71
CA SER A 360 14.63 34.10 -2.21
C SER A 360 13.71 33.53 -3.30
N THR A 361 14.00 32.34 -3.78
CA THR A 361 13.24 31.72 -4.86
C THR A 361 11.86 31.25 -4.39
N GLU A 362 10.80 31.65 -5.11
CA GLU A 362 9.44 31.18 -4.87
C GLU A 362 9.32 29.66 -5.08
N ILE A 363 8.63 28.99 -4.15
CA ILE A 363 8.36 27.55 -4.23
C ILE A 363 7.07 27.34 -5.01
N LYS A 364 7.17 26.77 -6.21
CA LYS A 364 6.04 26.49 -7.11
C LYS A 364 5.61 25.01 -7.15
N GLY A 365 6.29 24.17 -6.41
CA GLY A 365 6.04 22.73 -6.30
C GLY A 365 6.89 22.15 -5.20
N PRO A 366 6.72 20.86 -4.92
CA PRO A 366 7.56 20.15 -3.97
C PRO A 366 9.04 20.29 -4.33
N LEU A 367 9.90 20.43 -3.29
CA LEU A 367 11.33 20.69 -3.46
C LEU A 367 12.12 19.85 -2.45
N THR A 368 13.25 19.31 -2.90
CA THR A 368 14.25 18.70 -2.03
C THR A 368 15.59 19.39 -2.16
N LEU A 369 16.18 19.69 -1.02
CA LEU A 369 17.48 20.31 -0.89
C LEU A 369 18.41 19.41 -0.09
N TYR A 370 19.61 19.22 -0.62
CA TYR A 370 20.66 18.39 -0.01
C TYR A 370 21.74 19.25 0.61
N ALA A 371 22.20 18.88 1.80
CA ALA A 371 23.33 19.53 2.43
C ALA A 371 24.63 19.17 1.72
N VAL A 372 25.36 20.16 1.28
CA VAL A 372 26.75 20.02 0.82
C VAL A 372 27.68 20.29 1.98
N ARG A 373 28.62 19.37 2.20
CA ARG A 373 29.60 19.46 3.28
C ARG A 373 31.03 19.40 2.76
N THR A 374 31.97 19.90 3.53
CA THR A 374 33.39 19.77 3.22
C THR A 374 33.77 18.28 3.07
N PRO A 375 34.75 17.94 2.20
CA PRO A 375 35.31 16.60 2.16
C PRO A 375 35.76 16.12 3.55
N ALA A 376 35.70 14.81 3.79
CA ALA A 376 36.33 14.28 5.01
C ALA A 376 37.81 14.63 4.98
N SER A 377 38.34 15.26 6.04
CA SER A 377 39.77 15.43 6.15
C SER A 377 40.40 14.04 6.21
N SER A 378 41.11 13.66 5.18
CA SER A 378 42.00 12.50 5.26
C SER A 378 43.04 12.82 6.34
N GLY A 379 42.88 12.21 7.51
CA GLY A 379 43.89 12.28 8.55
C GLY A 379 45.17 11.63 8.06
N GLY A 380 45.94 12.38 7.34
CA GLY A 380 47.32 11.99 7.06
C GLY A 380 48.08 12.09 8.34
N TYR A 381 48.40 10.99 8.97
CA TYR A 381 49.49 10.94 9.94
C TYR A 381 50.75 11.38 9.19
N TYR A 382 51.14 12.65 9.36
CA TYR A 382 52.48 13.07 9.04
C TYR A 382 53.40 12.45 10.10
N TYR A 383 54.01 11.35 9.76
CA TYR A 383 55.17 10.86 10.46
C TYR A 383 56.33 11.83 10.17
N TYR A 384 56.68 12.66 11.15
CA TYR A 384 57.92 13.42 11.14
C TYR A 384 59.07 12.50 11.58
N PRO A 385 59.99 12.11 10.69
CA PRO A 385 61.27 11.57 11.16
C PRO A 385 62.12 12.75 11.62
N THR A 386 62.36 12.84 12.93
CA THR A 386 63.43 13.65 13.48
C THR A 386 64.77 13.05 13.09
N THR A 387 65.45 13.68 12.15
CA THR A 387 66.92 13.58 12.02
C THR A 387 67.45 14.94 11.60
N ASP A 388 68.24 15.49 12.53
CA ASP A 388 69.17 16.58 12.29
C ASP A 388 70.04 16.27 11.05
N THR A 389 70.14 17.25 10.13
CA THR A 389 71.41 17.79 9.62
C THR A 389 71.24 18.78 8.49
N LYS A 390 71.75 20.00 8.75
CA LYS A 390 72.36 21.03 7.87
C LYS A 390 71.78 21.38 6.49
N ALA A 391 71.69 22.69 6.38
CA ALA A 391 71.42 23.49 5.20
C ALA A 391 72.23 23.08 3.94
N ASP A 392 71.57 23.23 2.79
CA ASP A 392 72.09 24.01 1.67
C ASP A 392 70.99 24.35 0.68
N ASP A 393 71.18 25.50 0.03
CA ASP A 393 70.34 26.23 -0.90
C ASP A 393 69.90 25.43 -2.14
N ALA A 394 68.68 25.62 -2.62
CA ALA A 394 68.38 26.17 -3.96
C ALA A 394 66.93 25.91 -4.41
N LYS A 395 66.27 27.00 -4.76
CA LYS A 395 65.31 27.18 -5.85
C LYS A 395 64.43 26.02 -6.34
N GLY A 396 63.13 26.26 -6.28
CA GLY A 396 62.18 25.65 -7.25
C GLY A 396 60.87 25.13 -6.60
N SER A 397 59.80 25.94 -6.64
CA SER A 397 58.46 25.46 -6.33
C SER A 397 58.03 24.36 -7.28
N PRO A 398 57.65 23.18 -6.86
CA PRO A 398 56.92 22.27 -7.68
C PRO A 398 55.43 22.62 -7.68
N LYS A 399 54.89 22.80 -8.88
CA LYS A 399 53.44 22.80 -9.10
C LYS A 399 52.96 21.36 -8.82
N THR A 400 52.30 21.14 -7.70
CA THR A 400 51.54 19.91 -7.49
C THR A 400 50.19 20.04 -8.18
N ALA A 401 50.10 19.45 -9.38
CA ALA A 401 48.82 19.05 -9.92
C ALA A 401 48.38 17.81 -9.16
N ASP A 402 47.32 17.92 -8.37
CA ASP A 402 46.72 16.77 -7.68
C ASP A 402 45.89 15.95 -8.70
N PRO A 403 46.27 14.69 -8.98
CA PRO A 403 45.54 13.83 -9.91
C PRO A 403 44.29 13.20 -9.31
N GLY A 404 43.94 13.54 -8.05
CA GLY A 404 42.86 12.85 -7.33
C GLY A 404 41.45 13.23 -7.75
N VAL A 405 41.24 14.41 -8.37
CA VAL A 405 39.89 14.90 -8.69
C VAL A 405 39.39 14.37 -10.04
N ALA A 406 40.29 13.90 -10.93
CA ALA A 406 39.90 13.39 -12.25
C ALA A 406 39.42 11.92 -12.23
N LEU A 407 39.64 11.16 -11.15
CA LEU A 407 39.35 9.73 -11.11
C LEU A 407 37.90 9.44 -10.68
N TYR A 408 37.26 10.35 -9.95
CA TYR A 408 35.85 10.16 -9.50
C TYR A 408 34.83 10.58 -10.55
N GLY A 409 35.21 11.44 -11.49
CA GLY A 409 34.34 11.85 -12.62
C GLY A 409 34.23 10.79 -13.72
N VAL A 410 35.17 9.82 -13.80
CA VAL A 410 35.19 8.80 -14.86
C VAL A 410 34.46 7.53 -14.44
N LEU A 411 34.34 7.25 -13.14
CA LEU A 411 33.64 6.06 -12.65
C LEU A 411 32.12 6.22 -12.62
N SER A 412 31.61 7.44 -12.57
CA SER A 412 30.16 7.71 -12.67
C SER A 412 29.62 7.67 -14.10
N LEU A 413 30.47 7.90 -15.11
CA LEU A 413 30.09 7.84 -16.53
C LEU A 413 30.14 6.42 -17.13
N LEU A 414 30.83 5.48 -16.50
CA LEU A 414 30.92 4.10 -17.00
C LEU A 414 29.77 3.20 -16.55
N SER A 415 28.99 3.61 -15.57
CA SER A 415 27.80 2.87 -15.15
C SER A 415 26.55 3.13 -16.02
N LEU A 416 26.50 4.21 -16.76
CA LEU A 416 25.36 4.54 -17.64
C LEU A 416 25.50 4.02 -19.08
N THR A 417 26.71 3.66 -19.54
CA THR A 417 26.91 3.17 -20.91
C THR A 417 26.90 1.64 -21.03
N GLY A 418 26.87 0.90 -19.93
CA GLY A 418 26.86 -0.56 -19.92
C GLY A 418 25.51 -1.22 -20.21
N MET A 419 24.41 -0.49 -20.20
CA MET A 419 23.04 -1.05 -20.37
C MET A 419 22.44 -0.91 -21.78
N VAL A 420 23.10 -0.26 -22.71
CA VAL A 420 22.55 -0.03 -24.07
C VAL A 420 23.12 -1.00 -25.14
N ALA A 421 24.10 -1.83 -24.81
CA ALA A 421 24.84 -2.63 -25.82
C ALA A 421 24.44 -4.11 -25.96
N LEU A 422 23.34 -4.58 -25.30
CA LEU A 422 22.98 -6.01 -25.37
C LEU A 422 21.64 -6.36 -26.05
N ASN A 423 21.02 -5.44 -26.80
CA ASN A 423 19.82 -5.76 -27.58
C ASN A 423 19.98 -5.46 -29.07
N GLY A 424 20.94 -6.08 -29.70
CA GLY A 424 21.11 -5.98 -31.14
C GLY A 424 21.88 -7.14 -31.72
N LYS A 425 21.26 -8.32 -31.79
CA LYS A 425 21.50 -9.35 -32.83
C LYS A 425 20.82 -10.68 -32.43
N LYS A 426 19.70 -10.97 -33.07
CA LYS A 426 19.49 -12.28 -33.73
C LYS A 426 18.22 -12.22 -34.60
N ARG A 427 18.45 -12.68 -35.76
CA ARG A 427 17.60 -12.90 -36.92
C ARG A 427 16.30 -13.64 -36.57
#